data_36ade956fece9046c858c0982549a1d8
#
_entry.id   36ade956fece9046c858c0982549a1d8
#
_cell.length_a   1.000
_cell.length_b   1.000
_cell.length_c   1.000
_cell.angle_alpha   90.00
_cell.angle_beta   90.00
_cell.angle_gamma   90.00
#
_symmetry.space_group_name_H-M   'P 1'
#
loop_
_entity.id
_entity.type
_entity.pdbx_description
1 polymer ?
#
loop_
_entity_poly.entity_id
_entity_poly.type
_entity_poly.pdbx_seq_one_letter_code
_entity_poly.pdbx_strand_id
1 'polypeptide(L)'
;MAGKTAKRTKITSIVSTNEKTLTIKWNKITGAYGYRIKRSTDEDGTYKVVKTIKSGNTTSYKDTSVKAGKTYYYTVETMVKTGDNICYSGDSASMEGRTAKKAKIKYAVSNGSNQIEVNWGAVSGAYGYRIKRSTSKNGTYKVVATLKGKNNTTYQDKKLKTAKTYYYKIETINKVNGKKGYL
;
A
#
# COMPACT_ATOMS: atom_id res chain seq x y z
N MET A 1 5.07 -39.03 -22.92
CA MET A 1 4.94 -38.14 -21.72
C MET A 1 4.27 -36.84 -22.15
N ALA A 2 3.16 -36.45 -21.51
CA ALA A 2 2.52 -35.17 -21.84
C ALA A 2 3.15 -34.07 -20.99
N GLY A 3 3.82 -33.09 -21.59
CA GLY A 3 4.36 -31.93 -20.92
C GLY A 3 3.30 -30.85 -20.72
N LYS A 4 3.19 -30.26 -19.52
CA LYS A 4 2.34 -29.09 -19.27
C LYS A 4 3.16 -27.82 -19.35
N THR A 5 2.74 -26.85 -20.18
CA THR A 5 3.30 -25.51 -20.19
C THR A 5 2.66 -24.65 -19.08
N ALA A 6 3.48 -23.85 -18.39
CA ALA A 6 2.99 -22.94 -17.36
C ALA A 6 2.52 -21.61 -17.98
N LYS A 7 1.26 -21.22 -17.76
CA LYS A 7 0.70 -19.94 -18.23
C LYS A 7 1.14 -18.80 -17.31
N ARG A 8 1.58 -17.67 -17.89
CA ARG A 8 1.92 -16.47 -17.11
C ARG A 8 0.68 -15.89 -16.44
N THR A 9 0.82 -15.47 -15.18
CA THR A 9 -0.20 -14.68 -14.46
C THR A 9 -0.01 -13.19 -14.73
N LYS A 10 -0.95 -12.37 -14.21
CA LYS A 10 -0.87 -10.90 -14.25
C LYS A 10 -1.06 -10.36 -12.83
N ILE A 11 -0.17 -9.48 -12.39
CA ILE A 11 -0.38 -8.72 -11.15
C ILE A 11 -1.56 -7.76 -11.37
N THR A 12 -2.52 -7.78 -10.46
CA THR A 12 -3.75 -6.96 -10.54
C THR A 12 -3.69 -5.72 -9.66
N SER A 13 -2.90 -5.77 -8.58
CA SER A 13 -2.68 -4.61 -7.72
C SER A 13 -1.49 -4.81 -6.78
N ILE A 14 -0.84 -3.70 -6.46
CA ILE A 14 0.08 -3.60 -5.33
C ILE A 14 -0.36 -2.41 -4.49
N VAL A 15 -0.65 -2.65 -3.21
CA VAL A 15 -1.17 -1.62 -2.30
C VAL A 15 -0.35 -1.60 -1.01
N SER A 16 0.01 -0.41 -0.56
CA SER A 16 0.59 -0.22 0.77
C SER A 16 -0.49 -0.31 1.83
N THR A 17 -0.31 -1.18 2.81
CA THR A 17 -1.23 -1.35 3.94
C THR A 17 -0.68 -0.75 5.23
N ASN A 18 0.61 -0.47 5.28
CA ASN A 18 1.31 0.29 6.31
C ASN A 18 2.70 0.71 5.79
N GLU A 19 3.49 1.42 6.60
CA GLU A 19 4.81 1.95 6.21
C GLU A 19 5.80 0.89 5.71
N LYS A 20 5.64 -0.37 6.12
CA LYS A 20 6.57 -1.47 5.88
C LYS A 20 5.91 -2.69 5.24
N THR A 21 4.74 -2.53 4.62
CA THR A 21 4.03 -3.66 4.00
C THR A 21 3.44 -3.27 2.66
N LEU A 22 3.75 -4.06 1.64
CA LEU A 22 3.08 -4.06 0.35
C LEU A 22 2.28 -5.35 0.20
N THR A 23 1.01 -5.23 -0.21
CA THR A 23 0.17 -6.37 -0.55
C THR A 23 0.08 -6.48 -2.06
N ILE A 24 0.64 -7.56 -2.60
CA ILE A 24 0.65 -7.90 -4.01
C ILE A 24 -0.52 -8.86 -4.28
N LYS A 25 -1.31 -8.62 -5.33
CA LYS A 25 -2.38 -9.51 -5.78
C LYS A 25 -2.22 -9.81 -7.25
N TRP A 26 -2.57 -11.04 -7.66
CA TRP A 26 -2.49 -11.50 -9.05
C TRP A 26 -3.68 -12.38 -9.43
N ASN A 27 -3.83 -12.64 -10.73
CA ASN A 27 -4.87 -13.52 -11.24
C ASN A 27 -4.55 -14.99 -10.94
N LYS A 28 -5.56 -15.74 -10.52
CA LYS A 28 -5.44 -17.19 -10.42
C LYS A 28 -5.24 -17.82 -11.81
N ILE A 29 -4.34 -18.80 -11.87
CA ILE A 29 -4.15 -19.63 -13.07
C ILE A 29 -4.68 -21.03 -12.77
N THR A 30 -5.61 -21.50 -13.59
CA THR A 30 -6.16 -22.86 -13.48
C THR A 30 -5.05 -23.89 -13.67
N GLY A 31 -4.98 -24.88 -12.79
CA GLY A 31 -3.95 -25.91 -12.83
C GLY A 31 -2.57 -25.48 -12.29
N ALA A 32 -2.46 -24.27 -11.75
CA ALA A 32 -1.22 -23.86 -11.06
C ALA A 32 -0.98 -24.71 -9.80
N TYR A 33 0.26 -25.19 -9.64
CA TYR A 33 0.75 -25.76 -8.40
C TYR A 33 1.03 -24.69 -7.35
N GLY A 34 1.47 -23.50 -7.80
CA GLY A 34 1.79 -22.39 -6.93
C GLY A 34 2.34 -21.18 -7.68
N TYR A 35 2.94 -20.27 -6.93
CA TYR A 35 3.49 -19.01 -7.45
C TYR A 35 4.82 -18.67 -6.79
N ARG A 36 5.70 -18.05 -7.57
CA ARG A 36 6.97 -17.50 -7.09
C ARG A 36 6.94 -15.98 -7.28
N ILE A 37 7.06 -15.23 -6.20
CA ILE A 37 7.02 -13.77 -6.19
C ILE A 37 8.45 -13.28 -6.15
N LYS A 38 8.79 -12.41 -7.08
CA LYS A 38 10.12 -11.79 -7.18
C LYS A 38 9.99 -10.27 -6.99
N ARG A 39 11.07 -9.66 -6.51
CA ARG A 39 11.14 -8.22 -6.24
C ARG A 39 12.48 -7.65 -6.69
N SER A 40 12.43 -6.40 -7.21
CA SER A 40 13.58 -5.54 -7.44
C SER A 40 13.37 -4.16 -6.84
N THR A 41 14.43 -3.38 -6.65
CA THR A 41 14.39 -1.95 -6.34
C THR A 41 14.49 -1.08 -7.58
N ASP A 42 14.77 -1.69 -8.74
CA ASP A 42 14.88 -1.09 -10.05
C ASP A 42 13.95 -1.84 -11.02
N GLU A 43 13.24 -1.13 -11.90
CA GLU A 43 12.30 -1.73 -12.85
C GLU A 43 13.01 -2.67 -13.83
N ASP A 44 14.16 -2.23 -14.35
CA ASP A 44 14.98 -2.97 -15.31
C ASP A 44 16.08 -3.80 -14.61
N GLY A 45 16.06 -3.86 -13.28
CA GLY A 45 17.06 -4.52 -12.49
C GLY A 45 16.82 -6.03 -12.30
N THR A 46 17.70 -6.66 -11.55
CA THR A 46 17.58 -8.09 -11.22
C THR A 46 16.49 -8.34 -10.18
N TYR A 47 15.52 -9.17 -10.52
CA TYR A 47 14.44 -9.60 -9.64
C TYR A 47 14.82 -10.81 -8.82
N LYS A 48 14.84 -10.67 -7.49
CA LYS A 48 15.14 -11.75 -6.55
C LYS A 48 13.86 -12.35 -5.98
N VAL A 49 13.82 -13.66 -5.81
CA VAL A 49 12.69 -14.37 -5.20
C VAL A 49 12.55 -13.92 -3.75
N VAL A 50 11.39 -13.38 -3.39
CA VAL A 50 11.05 -12.99 -2.02
C VAL A 50 10.06 -13.95 -1.37
N LYS A 51 9.32 -14.73 -2.17
CA LYS A 51 8.39 -15.75 -1.65
C LYS A 51 8.09 -16.82 -2.71
N THR A 52 8.06 -18.07 -2.27
CA THR A 52 7.48 -19.19 -3.00
C THR A 52 6.26 -19.68 -2.26
N ILE A 53 5.13 -19.83 -2.95
CA ILE A 53 3.85 -20.27 -2.41
C ILE A 53 3.44 -21.55 -3.16
N LYS A 54 3.43 -22.68 -2.46
CA LYS A 54 3.03 -23.99 -3.01
C LYS A 54 1.50 -24.17 -2.89
N SER A 55 0.76 -23.24 -3.44
CA SER A 55 -0.72 -23.26 -3.48
C SER A 55 -1.21 -22.47 -4.69
N GLY A 56 -1.83 -23.15 -5.65
CA GLY A 56 -2.45 -22.53 -6.82
C GLY A 56 -3.70 -21.70 -6.49
N ASN A 57 -4.25 -21.83 -5.28
CA ASN A 57 -5.41 -21.06 -4.82
C ASN A 57 -5.03 -19.73 -4.16
N THR A 58 -3.77 -19.55 -3.75
CA THR A 58 -3.31 -18.31 -3.13
C THR A 58 -2.98 -17.29 -4.21
N THR A 59 -3.65 -16.14 -4.20
CA THR A 59 -3.50 -15.07 -5.20
C THR A 59 -3.08 -13.74 -4.58
N SER A 60 -2.52 -13.78 -3.38
CA SER A 60 -1.98 -12.58 -2.71
C SER A 60 -0.80 -12.92 -1.82
N TYR A 61 0.09 -11.93 -1.66
CA TYR A 61 1.24 -11.99 -0.77
C TYR A 61 1.43 -10.65 -0.08
N LYS A 62 1.72 -10.68 1.23
CA LYS A 62 2.10 -9.49 2.01
C LYS A 62 3.61 -9.49 2.17
N ASP A 63 4.30 -8.57 1.49
CA ASP A 63 5.73 -8.33 1.68
C ASP A 63 5.92 -7.37 2.84
N THR A 64 6.43 -7.85 3.96
CA THR A 64 6.71 -7.09 5.18
C THR A 64 8.18 -6.68 5.30
N SER A 65 9.01 -7.02 4.32
CA SER A 65 10.46 -6.73 4.31
C SER A 65 10.81 -5.44 3.58
N VAL A 66 9.80 -4.64 3.18
CA VAL A 66 9.98 -3.37 2.49
C VAL A 66 10.24 -2.22 3.47
N LYS A 67 10.99 -1.19 3.00
CA LYS A 67 11.30 0.00 3.79
C LYS A 67 10.29 1.13 3.50
N ALA A 68 9.99 1.92 4.52
CA ALA A 68 9.07 3.07 4.42
C ALA A 68 9.56 4.13 3.41
N GLY A 69 8.64 4.60 2.56
CA GLY A 69 8.91 5.64 1.55
C GLY A 69 9.73 5.17 0.35
N LYS A 70 9.86 3.85 0.15
CA LYS A 70 10.62 3.26 -0.97
C LYS A 70 9.70 2.69 -2.03
N THR A 71 10.20 2.68 -3.26
CA THR A 71 9.59 2.03 -4.42
C THR A 71 10.22 0.65 -4.61
N TYR A 72 9.40 -0.30 -5.03
CA TYR A 72 9.78 -1.67 -5.38
C TYR A 72 9.00 -2.11 -6.61
N TYR A 73 9.58 -3.00 -7.39
CA TYR A 73 8.97 -3.62 -8.56
C TYR A 73 8.82 -5.11 -8.32
N TYR A 74 7.68 -5.66 -8.73
CA TYR A 74 7.37 -7.07 -8.50
C TYR A 74 6.99 -7.76 -9.79
N THR A 75 7.40 -9.03 -9.90
CA THR A 75 6.93 -9.98 -10.89
C THR A 75 6.41 -11.23 -10.19
N VAL A 76 5.55 -11.99 -10.86
CA VAL A 76 5.03 -13.26 -10.37
C VAL A 76 5.16 -14.31 -11.46
N GLU A 77 5.79 -15.44 -11.13
CA GLU A 77 5.82 -16.63 -11.97
C GLU A 77 4.80 -17.66 -11.49
N THR A 78 4.11 -18.30 -12.42
CA THR A 78 3.27 -19.47 -12.14
C THR A 78 4.13 -20.72 -12.10
N MET A 79 3.90 -21.59 -11.14
CA MET A 79 4.51 -22.90 -11.00
C MET A 79 3.50 -23.96 -11.43
N VAL A 80 3.94 -24.94 -12.23
CA VAL A 80 3.17 -26.12 -12.61
C VAL A 80 3.97 -27.36 -12.23
N LYS A 81 3.33 -28.36 -11.61
CA LYS A 81 3.96 -29.63 -11.26
C LYS A 81 3.49 -30.73 -12.21
N THR A 82 4.44 -31.50 -12.75
CA THR A 82 4.21 -32.70 -13.57
C THR A 82 5.11 -33.82 -13.04
N GLY A 83 4.50 -34.81 -12.39
CA GLY A 83 5.27 -35.77 -11.58
C GLY A 83 6.03 -35.05 -10.48
N ASP A 84 7.33 -35.26 -10.38
CA ASP A 84 8.21 -34.58 -9.42
C ASP A 84 8.84 -33.30 -9.94
N ASN A 85 8.66 -32.97 -11.21
CA ASN A 85 9.24 -31.80 -11.84
C ASN A 85 8.35 -30.58 -11.68
N ILE A 86 8.98 -29.42 -11.38
CA ILE A 86 8.32 -28.11 -11.32
C ILE A 86 8.81 -27.25 -12.48
N CYS A 87 7.86 -26.81 -13.31
CA CYS A 87 8.10 -25.88 -14.40
C CYS A 87 7.59 -24.47 -14.03
N TYR A 88 8.23 -23.44 -14.58
CA TYR A 88 7.89 -22.04 -14.34
C TYR A 88 7.44 -21.36 -15.63
N SER A 89 6.48 -20.44 -15.53
CA SER A 89 5.94 -19.73 -16.69
C SER A 89 6.82 -18.64 -17.29
N GLY A 90 7.92 -18.32 -16.63
CA GLY A 90 8.56 -17.02 -16.78
C GLY A 90 7.79 -15.90 -16.04
N ASP A 91 8.43 -14.73 -15.94
CA ASP A 91 7.91 -13.61 -15.18
C ASP A 91 6.63 -12.98 -15.82
N SER A 92 5.70 -12.53 -14.98
CA SER A 92 4.67 -11.59 -15.41
C SER A 92 5.30 -10.25 -15.81
N ALA A 93 4.52 -9.36 -16.44
CA ALA A 93 4.91 -7.96 -16.51
C ALA A 93 5.16 -7.41 -15.09
N SER A 94 6.15 -6.53 -14.94
CA SER A 94 6.46 -5.86 -13.68
C SER A 94 5.33 -4.92 -13.26
N MET A 95 5.21 -4.70 -11.95
CA MET A 95 4.32 -3.68 -11.40
C MET A 95 4.99 -2.98 -10.24
N GLU A 96 4.92 -1.64 -10.26
CA GLU A 96 5.41 -0.80 -9.18
C GLU A 96 4.56 -0.93 -7.92
N GLY A 97 5.23 -1.01 -6.76
CA GLY A 97 4.64 -0.86 -5.44
C GLY A 97 5.44 0.15 -4.62
N ARG A 98 4.75 1.08 -3.99
CA ARG A 98 5.39 2.12 -3.18
C ARG A 98 4.80 2.14 -1.77
N THR A 99 5.68 2.15 -0.76
CA THR A 99 5.30 2.47 0.61
C THR A 99 5.35 3.98 0.83
N ALA A 100 4.49 4.52 1.69
CA ALA A 100 4.59 5.91 2.16
C ALA A 100 4.98 5.92 3.65
N LYS A 101 5.44 7.08 4.15
CA LYS A 101 5.60 7.34 5.58
C LYS A 101 4.30 7.89 6.15
N LYS A 102 4.06 7.67 7.44
CA LYS A 102 2.98 8.37 8.16
C LYS A 102 3.31 9.84 8.29
N ALA A 103 2.32 10.69 8.08
CA ALA A 103 2.43 12.10 8.39
C ALA A 103 2.50 12.29 9.92
N LYS A 104 3.36 13.22 10.37
CA LYS A 104 3.42 13.62 11.78
C LYS A 104 2.72 14.97 11.96
N ILE A 105 1.73 15.05 12.84
CA ILE A 105 1.12 16.30 13.25
C ILE A 105 2.20 17.13 13.96
N LYS A 106 2.35 18.39 13.54
CA LYS A 106 3.22 19.37 14.19
C LYS A 106 2.49 20.08 15.32
N TYR A 107 1.24 20.52 15.01
CA TYR A 107 0.37 21.14 15.99
C TYR A 107 -1.10 21.00 15.60
N ALA A 108 -1.95 21.14 16.60
CA ALA A 108 -3.38 21.37 16.45
C ALA A 108 -3.75 22.46 17.46
N VAL A 109 -4.04 23.65 16.98
CA VAL A 109 -4.25 24.84 17.83
C VAL A 109 -5.58 25.51 17.52
N SER A 110 -6.19 26.08 18.55
CA SER A 110 -7.38 26.91 18.39
C SER A 110 -7.02 28.18 17.60
N ASN A 111 -7.78 28.46 16.58
CA ASN A 111 -7.66 29.67 15.75
C ASN A 111 -9.03 30.37 15.67
N GLY A 112 -9.54 30.73 16.86
CA GLY A 112 -10.87 31.30 17.07
C GLY A 112 -11.76 30.41 17.95
N SER A 113 -12.95 30.89 18.28
CA SER A 113 -13.83 30.26 19.27
C SER A 113 -14.39 28.89 18.87
N ASN A 114 -14.49 28.61 17.57
CA ASN A 114 -15.13 27.40 17.04
C ASN A 114 -14.34 26.73 15.92
N GLN A 115 -13.01 26.94 15.86
CA GLN A 115 -12.15 26.37 14.84
C GLN A 115 -10.79 25.95 15.39
N ILE A 116 -10.22 24.92 14.78
CA ILE A 116 -8.87 24.39 15.10
C ILE A 116 -8.09 24.28 13.80
N GLU A 117 -6.90 24.86 13.79
CA GLU A 117 -5.92 24.62 12.72
C GLU A 117 -5.09 23.39 13.06
N VAL A 118 -5.03 22.46 12.12
CA VAL A 118 -4.19 21.25 12.21
C VAL A 118 -3.11 21.33 11.15
N ASN A 119 -1.84 21.24 11.54
CA ASN A 119 -0.68 21.23 10.63
C ASN A 119 0.15 19.97 10.82
N TRP A 120 0.72 19.49 9.72
CA TRP A 120 1.58 18.29 9.72
C TRP A 120 2.75 18.43 8.75
N GLY A 121 3.72 17.52 8.87
CA GLY A 121 4.86 17.48 7.97
C GLY A 121 4.49 16.89 6.61
N ALA A 122 5.00 17.51 5.53
CA ALA A 122 4.89 16.94 4.19
C ALA A 122 5.59 15.57 4.12
N VAL A 123 4.95 14.63 3.41
CA VAL A 123 5.49 13.28 3.19
C VAL A 123 5.88 13.11 1.74
N SER A 124 7.15 12.80 1.50
CA SER A 124 7.64 12.52 0.14
C SER A 124 6.87 11.36 -0.48
N GLY A 125 6.36 11.58 -1.70
CA GLY A 125 5.58 10.60 -2.44
C GLY A 125 4.13 10.45 -1.98
N ALA A 126 3.65 11.27 -1.05
CA ALA A 126 2.23 11.31 -0.74
C ALA A 126 1.42 11.83 -1.95
N TYR A 127 0.32 11.14 -2.24
CA TYR A 127 -0.72 11.63 -3.15
C TYR A 127 -1.57 12.71 -2.49
N GLY A 128 -1.70 12.66 -1.15
CA GLY A 128 -2.49 13.58 -0.33
C GLY A 128 -2.63 13.07 1.09
N TYR A 129 -3.60 13.64 1.81
CA TYR A 129 -3.83 13.35 3.21
C TYR A 129 -5.32 13.23 3.50
N ARG A 130 -5.66 12.36 4.45
CA ARG A 130 -7.00 12.24 5.01
C ARG A 130 -6.94 12.63 6.48
N ILE A 131 -7.71 13.64 6.84
CA ILE A 131 -7.77 14.19 8.20
C ILE A 131 -8.91 13.50 8.92
N LYS A 132 -8.62 12.95 10.07
CA LYS A 132 -9.59 12.29 10.94
C LYS A 132 -9.68 12.99 12.28
N ARG A 133 -10.90 13.09 12.81
CA ARG A 133 -11.21 13.71 14.10
C ARG A 133 -11.98 12.78 15.01
N SER A 134 -11.73 12.89 16.31
CA SER A 134 -12.50 12.27 17.39
C SER A 134 -12.70 13.26 18.54
N THR A 135 -13.69 13.03 19.39
CA THR A 135 -13.87 13.75 20.66
C THR A 135 -13.27 12.97 21.84
N SER A 136 -12.69 11.80 21.58
CA SER A 136 -11.97 11.00 22.58
C SER A 136 -10.65 10.54 22.01
N LYS A 137 -9.58 10.55 22.82
CA LYS A 137 -8.22 10.13 22.42
C LYS A 137 -8.20 8.68 21.89
N ASN A 138 -8.93 7.80 22.54
CA ASN A 138 -9.00 6.37 22.22
C ASN A 138 -10.32 5.99 21.51
N GLY A 139 -11.11 6.97 21.10
CA GLY A 139 -12.39 6.75 20.45
C GLY A 139 -12.27 6.52 18.94
N THR A 140 -13.44 6.42 18.30
CA THR A 140 -13.53 6.27 16.85
C THR A 140 -13.24 7.61 16.16
N TYR A 141 -12.26 7.59 15.25
CA TYR A 141 -11.91 8.75 14.42
C TYR A 141 -12.67 8.73 13.10
N LYS A 142 -13.45 9.77 12.85
CA LYS A 142 -14.18 9.97 11.59
C LYS A 142 -13.40 10.87 10.64
N VAL A 143 -13.47 10.59 9.34
CA VAL A 143 -12.84 11.44 8.31
C VAL A 143 -13.60 12.76 8.24
N VAL A 144 -12.88 13.87 8.36
CA VAL A 144 -13.44 15.25 8.27
C VAL A 144 -12.97 15.96 7.00
N ALA A 145 -11.84 15.57 6.43
CA ALA A 145 -11.37 16.10 5.15
C ALA A 145 -10.44 15.13 4.41
N THR A 146 -10.35 15.32 3.10
CA THR A 146 -9.36 14.65 2.23
C THR A 146 -8.75 15.70 1.31
N LEU A 147 -7.45 15.90 1.40
CA LEU A 147 -6.69 16.87 0.62
C LEU A 147 -5.78 16.14 -0.38
N LYS A 148 -5.78 16.57 -1.65
CA LYS A 148 -4.83 16.11 -2.67
C LYS A 148 -3.55 16.95 -2.60
N GLY A 149 -2.43 16.34 -2.96
CA GLY A 149 -1.14 17.01 -3.04
C GLY A 149 -0.32 16.88 -1.75
N LYS A 150 0.97 16.55 -1.93
CA LYS A 150 1.93 16.35 -0.84
C LYS A 150 2.22 17.61 -0.01
N ASN A 151 1.99 18.79 -0.60
CA ASN A 151 2.30 20.07 0.03
C ASN A 151 1.10 20.66 0.79
N ASN A 152 -0.11 20.08 0.66
CA ASN A 152 -1.29 20.48 1.43
C ASN A 152 -1.21 19.90 2.83
N THR A 153 -0.56 20.63 3.74
CA THR A 153 -0.16 20.17 5.08
C THR A 153 -0.87 20.92 6.21
N THR A 154 -1.90 21.68 5.87
CA THR A 154 -2.72 22.43 6.84
C THR A 154 -4.21 22.22 6.55
N TYR A 155 -5.01 22.13 7.60
CA TYR A 155 -6.46 22.03 7.53
C TYR A 155 -7.10 22.86 8.63
N GLN A 156 -8.07 23.69 8.25
CA GLN A 156 -8.90 24.47 9.17
C GLN A 156 -10.19 23.69 9.44
N ASP A 157 -10.29 23.11 10.63
CA ASP A 157 -11.51 22.44 11.09
C ASP A 157 -12.44 23.47 11.72
N LYS A 158 -13.58 23.71 11.10
CA LYS A 158 -14.53 24.78 11.45
C LYS A 158 -15.83 24.22 12.05
N LYS A 159 -16.65 25.09 12.60
CA LYS A 159 -17.96 24.76 13.19
C LYS A 159 -17.84 23.75 14.35
N LEU A 160 -16.81 23.90 15.13
CA LEU A 160 -16.59 23.08 16.32
C LEU A 160 -17.42 23.63 17.50
N LYS A 161 -17.74 22.77 18.45
CA LYS A 161 -18.35 23.20 19.71
C LYS A 161 -17.30 23.87 20.58
N THR A 162 -17.63 25.05 21.11
CA THR A 162 -16.76 25.79 22.03
C THR A 162 -16.50 24.97 23.30
N ALA A 163 -15.35 25.17 23.92
CA ALA A 163 -14.90 24.49 25.15
C ALA A 163 -14.85 22.95 25.05
N LYS A 164 -14.79 22.38 23.85
CA LYS A 164 -14.70 20.94 23.62
C LYS A 164 -13.32 20.54 23.11
N THR A 165 -12.76 19.46 23.66
CA THR A 165 -11.50 18.88 23.18
C THR A 165 -11.72 17.98 21.96
N TYR A 166 -10.85 18.15 20.95
CA TYR A 166 -10.83 17.33 19.75
C TYR A 166 -9.45 16.72 19.52
N TYR A 167 -9.43 15.49 19.02
CA TYR A 167 -8.24 14.73 18.71
C TYR A 167 -8.17 14.47 17.21
N TYR A 168 -6.97 14.60 16.65
CA TYR A 168 -6.75 14.46 15.21
C TYR A 168 -5.77 13.35 14.89
N LYS A 169 -5.99 12.69 13.74
CA LYS A 169 -5.05 11.77 13.10
C LYS A 169 -4.96 12.13 11.62
N ILE A 170 -3.74 12.06 11.07
CA ILE A 170 -3.50 12.26 9.65
C ILE A 170 -3.12 10.91 9.04
N GLU A 171 -3.88 10.49 8.05
CA GLU A 171 -3.51 9.35 7.21
C GLU A 171 -2.89 9.87 5.91
N THR A 172 -1.68 9.42 5.61
CA THR A 172 -1.04 9.67 4.31
C THR A 172 -1.72 8.80 3.26
N ILE A 173 -2.13 9.40 2.16
CA ILE A 173 -2.64 8.68 0.98
C ILE A 173 -1.46 8.47 0.03
N ASN A 174 -1.18 7.24 -0.36
CA ASN A 174 -0.36 6.97 -1.52
C ASN A 174 -1.23 6.49 -2.69
N LYS A 175 -0.77 6.69 -3.91
CA LYS A 175 -1.46 6.22 -5.12
C LYS A 175 -0.43 5.65 -6.08
N VAL A 176 -0.57 4.37 -6.39
CA VAL A 176 0.28 3.66 -7.34
C VAL A 176 -0.63 2.86 -8.28
N ASN A 177 -0.39 2.94 -9.57
CA ASN A 177 -1.19 2.25 -10.60
C ASN A 177 -2.71 2.46 -10.43
N GLY A 178 -3.13 3.70 -10.11
CA GLY A 178 -4.53 4.06 -9.90
C GLY A 178 -5.11 3.63 -8.54
N LYS A 179 -4.45 2.76 -7.78
CA LYS A 179 -4.92 2.27 -6.47
C LYS A 179 -4.43 3.15 -5.33
N LYS A 180 -5.31 3.43 -4.36
CA LYS A 180 -4.96 4.21 -3.16
C LYS A 180 -4.70 3.29 -1.98
N GLY A 181 -3.61 3.57 -1.23
CA GLY A 181 -3.33 3.03 0.11
C GLY A 181 -3.42 4.16 1.15
N TYR A 182 -3.75 3.81 2.40
CA TYR A 182 -3.91 4.75 3.52
C TYR A 182 -3.01 4.30 4.69
N LEU A 183 -2.27 5.24 5.29
CA LEU A 183 -1.24 5.01 6.30
C LEU A 183 -1.39 5.94 7.50
#